data_8b514c64f170631b98c8f984929d2838
#
_entry.id   8b514c64f170631b98c8f984929d2838
#
_cell.length_a   1.000
_cell.length_b   1.000
_cell.length_c   1.000
_cell.angle_alpha   90.00
_cell.angle_beta   90.00
_cell.angle_gamma   90.00
#
_symmetry.space_group_name_H-M   'P 1'
#
loop_
_entity.id
_entity.type
_entity.pdbx_description
1 polymer ?
#
loop_
_entity_poly.entity_id
_entity_poly.type
_entity_poly.pdbx_seq_one_letter_code
_entity_poly.pdbx_strand_id
1 'polypeptide(L)'
;GFDMPKKRGSNEEFLNPGARRFRPPEVMPRKLKAAIYVRVSTRYQVDKDSLPFQKEELINYIKYALNIEDYEIFEDAGYSAKNTSRPKFQEMMSRIRNNEFTHLVVYKIDRISRNLLDFAQMYEELQKHNCSFVSKVEQFDTSTAMGEAMTRIVLVFAELERKMTGERVTAIMFSRAEKGLWNGAPIPIGYKWSEEKKYPVVDPEEAKVVRYIFDRYISLESALKVSY
;
A
#
# COMPACT_ATOMS: atom_id res chain seq x y z
N GLY A 1 53.22 26.87 52.30
CA GLY A 1 52.70 25.63 51.83
C GLY A 1 51.37 25.34 52.46
N PHE A 2 50.26 25.42 51.64
CA PHE A 2 48.95 24.92 52.06
C PHE A 2 48.71 23.56 51.37
N ASP A 3 48.60 22.56 52.22
CA ASP A 3 48.34 21.18 51.83
C ASP A 3 46.83 21.02 51.68
N MET A 4 46.36 20.65 50.49
CA MET A 4 44.97 20.36 50.23
C MET A 4 44.70 18.87 50.26
N PRO A 5 43.72 18.36 51.00
CA PRO A 5 43.46 16.92 51.08
C PRO A 5 42.76 16.43 49.78
N LYS A 6 43.31 15.34 49.23
CA LYS A 6 42.72 14.53 48.13
C LYS A 6 41.41 13.91 48.59
N LYS A 7 40.28 14.33 47.99
CA LYS A 7 39.01 13.61 48.09
C LYS A 7 39.07 12.32 47.25
N ARG A 8 39.21 11.20 47.95
CA ARG A 8 38.79 9.89 47.41
C ARG A 8 37.28 9.85 47.39
N GLY A 9 36.70 9.85 46.22
CA GLY A 9 35.29 9.54 45.96
C GLY A 9 35.22 8.22 45.21
N SER A 10 35.12 7.13 45.93
CA SER A 10 34.79 5.83 45.37
C SER A 10 33.29 5.78 45.09
N ASN A 11 32.89 5.95 43.83
CA ASN A 11 31.53 5.64 43.34
C ASN A 11 31.44 4.13 43.04
N GLU A 12 31.67 3.29 44.03
CA GLU A 12 31.51 1.84 43.93
C GLU A 12 30.48 1.32 44.94
N GLU A 13 29.31 1.89 44.96
CA GLU A 13 28.23 1.25 45.75
C GLU A 13 26.90 1.74 45.26
N PHE A 14 26.36 1.06 44.25
CA PHE A 14 24.90 0.88 44.00
C PHE A 14 24.67 -0.02 42.78
N LEU A 15 25.47 -1.09 42.66
CA LEU A 15 25.10 -2.20 41.76
C LEU A 15 24.26 -3.19 42.58
N ASN A 16 22.97 -3.09 42.45
CA ASN A 16 22.01 -4.05 42.98
C ASN A 16 22.29 -5.44 42.36
N PRO A 17 22.80 -6.45 43.13
CA PRO A 17 23.19 -7.74 42.57
C PRO A 17 22.00 -8.61 42.09
N GLY A 18 20.75 -8.10 42.24
CA GLY A 18 19.54 -8.78 41.83
C GLY A 18 18.88 -8.20 40.57
N ALA A 19 19.38 -7.12 40.00
CA ALA A 19 18.86 -6.59 38.76
C ALA A 19 19.18 -7.55 37.60
N ARG A 20 18.22 -8.40 37.25
CA ARG A 20 18.27 -9.14 35.98
C ARG A 20 18.45 -8.12 34.87
N ARG A 21 19.65 -8.04 34.31
CA ARG A 21 19.88 -7.24 33.09
C ARG A 21 18.88 -7.72 32.06
N PHE A 22 17.93 -6.84 31.70
CA PHE A 22 17.07 -7.09 30.55
C PHE A 22 17.96 -7.23 29.31
N ARG A 23 18.22 -8.47 28.92
CA ARG A 23 18.75 -8.75 27.60
C ARG A 23 17.56 -8.67 26.66
N PRO A 24 17.50 -7.69 25.73
CA PRO A 24 16.51 -7.76 24.68
C PRO A 24 16.65 -9.13 24.01
N PRO A 25 15.56 -9.78 23.62
CA PRO A 25 15.63 -11.05 22.92
C PRO A 25 16.61 -10.90 21.75
N GLU A 26 17.60 -11.81 21.66
CA GLU A 26 18.47 -11.90 20.49
C GLU A 26 17.57 -12.14 19.28
N VAL A 27 17.30 -11.07 18.53
CA VAL A 27 16.64 -11.20 17.23
C VAL A 27 17.66 -11.90 16.33
N MET A 28 17.49 -13.20 16.16
CA MET A 28 18.30 -13.95 15.19
C MET A 28 18.23 -13.23 13.85
N PRO A 29 19.35 -12.90 13.22
CA PRO A 29 19.33 -12.23 11.93
C PRO A 29 18.58 -13.13 10.97
N ARG A 30 17.49 -12.60 10.38
CA ARG A 30 16.67 -13.32 9.42
C ARG A 30 17.55 -13.68 8.23
N LYS A 31 17.57 -14.97 7.84
CA LYS A 31 18.32 -15.41 6.66
C LYS A 31 17.87 -14.60 5.44
N LEU A 32 18.81 -14.03 4.71
CA LEU A 32 18.51 -13.25 3.50
C LEU A 32 17.94 -14.17 2.41
N LYS A 33 16.78 -13.81 1.88
CA LYS A 33 16.14 -14.48 0.75
C LYS A 33 15.49 -13.46 -0.17
N ALA A 34 15.78 -13.54 -1.47
CA ALA A 34 15.27 -12.63 -2.47
C ALA A 34 14.10 -13.22 -3.27
N ALA A 35 13.04 -12.45 -3.46
CA ALA A 35 12.06 -12.66 -4.50
C ALA A 35 12.47 -11.85 -5.73
N ILE A 36 12.76 -12.50 -6.84
CA ILE A 36 13.07 -11.85 -8.11
C ILE A 36 11.80 -11.83 -8.96
N TYR A 37 11.34 -10.64 -9.30
CA TYR A 37 10.18 -10.50 -10.18
C TYR A 37 10.61 -10.05 -11.57
N VAL A 38 10.19 -10.80 -12.59
CA VAL A 38 10.45 -10.50 -14.00
C VAL A 38 9.15 -10.51 -14.79
N ARG A 39 9.05 -9.55 -15.73
CA ARG A 39 7.90 -9.44 -16.64
C ARG A 39 8.32 -8.89 -17.99
N VAL A 40 7.81 -9.49 -19.07
CA VAL A 40 7.97 -8.97 -20.44
C VAL A 40 6.59 -8.58 -20.98
N SER A 41 6.50 -7.43 -21.65
CA SER A 41 5.33 -7.13 -22.47
C SER A 41 5.51 -7.74 -23.86
N THR A 42 4.40 -8.17 -24.50
CA THR A 42 4.41 -8.74 -25.87
C THR A 42 5.00 -7.81 -26.93
N ARG A 43 5.10 -6.50 -26.67
CA ARG A 43 5.72 -5.51 -27.57
C ARG A 43 7.25 -5.48 -27.53
N TYR A 44 7.86 -6.04 -26.48
CA TYR A 44 9.31 -5.93 -26.24
C TYR A 44 10.07 -7.27 -26.46
N GLN A 45 9.48 -8.23 -27.14
CA GLN A 45 10.20 -9.48 -27.51
C GLN A 45 11.36 -9.24 -28.48
N VAL A 46 11.50 -8.03 -29.03
CA VAL A 46 12.54 -7.64 -29.99
C VAL A 46 13.71 -6.90 -29.35
N ASP A 47 13.56 -6.39 -28.11
CA ASP A 47 14.60 -5.64 -27.44
C ASP A 47 15.50 -6.49 -26.53
N LYS A 48 16.69 -5.94 -26.26
CA LYS A 48 17.78 -6.52 -25.43
C LYS A 48 17.34 -6.93 -24.00
N ASP A 49 16.14 -6.59 -23.58
CA ASP A 49 15.55 -6.90 -22.27
C ASP A 49 14.73 -8.21 -22.28
N SER A 50 15.19 -9.24 -22.97
CA SER A 50 14.54 -10.57 -22.94
C SER A 50 14.47 -11.15 -21.53
N LEU A 51 13.46 -11.99 -21.25
CA LEU A 51 13.33 -12.66 -19.93
C LEU A 51 14.61 -13.38 -19.49
N PRO A 52 15.29 -14.17 -20.34
CA PRO A 52 16.55 -14.81 -19.96
C PRO A 52 17.60 -13.81 -19.52
N PHE A 53 17.77 -12.72 -20.25
CA PHE A 53 18.73 -11.65 -19.93
C PHE A 53 18.40 -11.00 -18.57
N GLN A 54 17.14 -10.61 -18.34
CA GLN A 54 16.73 -10.02 -17.05
C GLN A 54 17.01 -10.97 -15.88
N LYS A 55 16.70 -12.26 -16.03
CA LYS A 55 16.94 -13.25 -14.98
C LYS A 55 18.42 -13.37 -14.65
N GLU A 56 19.27 -13.53 -15.65
CA GLU A 56 20.72 -13.68 -15.48
C GLU A 56 21.30 -12.44 -14.79
N GLU A 57 20.94 -11.26 -15.27
CA GLU A 57 21.40 -9.98 -14.72
C GLU A 57 20.97 -9.79 -13.25
N LEU A 58 19.74 -10.19 -12.89
CA LEU A 58 19.25 -10.08 -11.52
C LEU A 58 19.87 -11.13 -10.60
N ILE A 59 20.07 -12.35 -11.06
CA ILE A 59 20.77 -13.40 -10.29
C ILE A 59 22.20 -12.95 -9.98
N ASN A 60 22.91 -12.43 -10.97
CA ASN A 60 24.27 -11.92 -10.77
C ASN A 60 24.28 -10.73 -9.79
N TYR A 61 23.31 -9.84 -9.92
CA TYR A 61 23.20 -8.66 -9.05
C TYR A 61 22.95 -9.04 -7.59
N ILE A 62 22.00 -9.93 -7.29
CA ILE A 62 21.74 -10.35 -5.92
C ILE A 62 22.93 -11.08 -5.29
N LYS A 63 23.64 -11.86 -6.09
CA LYS A 63 24.81 -12.63 -5.64
C LYS A 63 26.00 -11.73 -5.30
N TYR A 64 26.34 -10.81 -6.23
CA TYR A 64 27.58 -10.03 -6.15
C TYR A 64 27.40 -8.66 -5.48
N ALA A 65 26.23 -8.03 -5.62
CA ALA A 65 25.96 -6.73 -5.04
C ALA A 65 25.25 -6.80 -3.69
N LEU A 66 24.29 -7.73 -3.53
CA LEU A 66 23.49 -7.86 -2.30
C LEU A 66 23.95 -9.00 -1.39
N ASN A 67 24.85 -9.85 -1.85
CA ASN A 67 25.36 -10.99 -1.09
C ASN A 67 24.24 -11.97 -0.66
N ILE A 68 23.24 -12.19 -1.56
CA ILE A 68 22.11 -13.08 -1.32
C ILE A 68 22.25 -14.31 -2.20
N GLU A 69 22.32 -15.49 -1.57
CA GLU A 69 22.43 -16.79 -2.28
C GLU A 69 21.08 -17.48 -2.45
N ASP A 70 20.14 -17.27 -1.51
CA ASP A 70 18.82 -17.86 -1.52
C ASP A 70 17.81 -16.96 -2.23
N TYR A 71 17.24 -17.42 -3.34
CA TYR A 71 16.28 -16.64 -4.13
C TYR A 71 15.26 -17.50 -4.82
N GLU A 72 14.16 -16.88 -5.23
CA GLU A 72 13.11 -17.50 -6.03
C GLU A 72 12.64 -16.53 -7.11
N ILE A 73 12.36 -17.05 -8.30
CA ILE A 73 11.98 -16.25 -9.47
C ILE A 73 10.47 -16.36 -9.70
N PHE A 74 9.82 -15.19 -9.77
CA PHE A 74 8.41 -15.04 -10.12
C PHE A 74 8.31 -14.40 -11.49
N GLU A 75 7.77 -15.15 -12.46
CA GLU A 75 7.72 -14.73 -13.85
C GLU A 75 6.29 -14.62 -14.34
N ASP A 76 5.89 -13.39 -14.70
CA ASP A 76 4.68 -13.14 -15.46
C ASP A 76 5.04 -12.85 -16.92
N ALA A 77 4.87 -13.85 -17.79
CA ALA A 77 5.08 -13.71 -19.23
C ALA A 77 3.98 -12.83 -19.84
N GLY A 78 4.40 -11.93 -20.75
CA GLY A 78 3.64 -10.85 -21.31
C GLY A 78 2.20 -11.12 -21.70
N TYR A 79 1.29 -10.57 -20.93
CA TYR A 79 -0.11 -10.44 -21.32
C TYR A 79 -0.31 -9.09 -22.04
N SER A 80 -1.20 -9.09 -23.03
CA SER A 80 -1.57 -7.86 -23.74
C SER A 80 -2.08 -6.79 -22.78
N ALA A 81 -2.10 -5.52 -23.20
CA ALA A 81 -2.55 -4.38 -22.40
C ALA A 81 -3.98 -4.53 -21.81
N LYS A 82 -4.76 -5.51 -22.27
CA LYS A 82 -6.10 -5.84 -21.78
C LYS A 82 -6.12 -6.84 -20.61
N ASN A 83 -5.05 -7.58 -20.39
CA ASN A 83 -5.00 -8.55 -19.28
C ASN A 83 -4.08 -8.05 -18.17
N THR A 84 -4.67 -7.48 -17.13
CA THR A 84 -4.01 -6.97 -15.93
C THR A 84 -3.68 -8.08 -14.91
N SER A 85 -4.06 -9.33 -15.21
CA SER A 85 -3.77 -10.46 -14.36
C SER A 85 -2.26 -10.73 -14.29
N ARG A 86 -1.72 -10.70 -13.09
CA ARG A 86 -0.32 -10.97 -12.77
C ARG A 86 -0.27 -12.04 -11.68
N PRO A 87 -0.58 -13.32 -12.02
CA PRO A 87 -0.73 -14.37 -11.02
C PRO A 87 0.54 -14.62 -10.21
N LYS A 88 1.71 -14.55 -10.84
CA LYS A 88 2.98 -14.73 -10.14
C LYS A 88 3.35 -13.54 -9.25
N PHE A 89 2.99 -12.34 -9.64
CA PHE A 89 3.09 -11.17 -8.76
C PHE A 89 2.20 -11.32 -7.52
N GLN A 90 0.95 -11.78 -7.67
CA GLN A 90 0.04 -11.99 -6.55
C GLN A 90 0.54 -13.11 -5.62
N GLU A 91 1.04 -14.20 -6.18
CA GLU A 91 1.66 -15.30 -5.42
C GLU A 91 2.86 -14.79 -4.61
N MET A 92 3.75 -14.05 -5.25
CA MET A 92 4.93 -13.43 -4.61
C MET A 92 4.52 -12.52 -3.45
N MET A 93 3.56 -11.61 -3.67
CA MET A 93 3.09 -10.70 -2.62
C MET A 93 2.45 -11.45 -1.46
N SER A 94 1.68 -12.51 -1.72
CA SER A 94 1.13 -13.37 -0.68
C SER A 94 2.24 -13.99 0.19
N ARG A 95 3.30 -14.48 -0.42
CA ARG A 95 4.43 -15.08 0.28
C ARG A 95 5.29 -14.05 1.00
N ILE A 96 5.38 -12.82 0.49
CA ILE A 96 6.01 -11.70 1.21
C ILE A 96 5.20 -11.38 2.48
N ARG A 97 3.86 -11.38 2.42
CA ARG A 97 2.99 -11.21 3.61
C ARG A 97 3.20 -12.31 4.65
N ASN A 98 3.57 -13.50 4.22
CA ASN A 98 3.96 -14.61 5.10
C ASN A 98 5.42 -14.49 5.62
N ASN A 99 6.09 -13.38 5.35
CA ASN A 99 7.47 -13.11 5.76
C ASN A 99 8.51 -14.12 5.19
N GLU A 100 8.28 -14.68 4.03
CA GLU A 100 9.20 -15.63 3.40
C GLU A 100 10.42 -14.96 2.76
N PHE A 101 10.31 -13.68 2.37
CA PHE A 101 11.36 -12.95 1.66
C PHE A 101 11.84 -11.72 2.44
N THR A 102 13.12 -11.40 2.30
CA THR A 102 13.75 -10.18 2.87
C THR A 102 13.93 -9.09 1.82
N HIS A 103 13.98 -9.46 0.55
CA HIS A 103 14.19 -8.53 -0.57
C HIS A 103 13.25 -8.87 -1.73
N LEU A 104 12.68 -7.84 -2.34
CA LEU A 104 12.02 -7.90 -3.64
C LEU A 104 12.91 -7.20 -4.65
N VAL A 105 13.37 -7.92 -5.66
CA VAL A 105 14.35 -7.42 -6.64
C VAL A 105 13.74 -7.43 -8.03
N VAL A 106 13.83 -6.29 -8.72
CA VAL A 106 13.34 -6.11 -10.09
C VAL A 106 14.43 -5.53 -10.99
N TYR A 107 14.29 -5.74 -12.29
CA TYR A 107 15.22 -5.17 -13.26
C TYR A 107 15.02 -3.65 -13.41
N LYS A 108 13.75 -3.22 -13.59
CA LYS A 108 13.32 -1.82 -13.65
C LYS A 108 12.02 -1.64 -12.87
N ILE A 109 11.79 -0.46 -12.31
CA ILE A 109 10.56 -0.14 -11.57
C ILE A 109 9.31 -0.31 -12.45
N ASP A 110 9.37 0.04 -13.72
CA ASP A 110 8.26 -0.08 -14.66
C ASP A 110 7.80 -1.53 -14.90
N ARG A 111 8.63 -2.51 -14.55
CA ARG A 111 8.26 -3.93 -14.63
C ARG A 111 7.30 -4.35 -13.51
N ILE A 112 7.29 -3.66 -12.41
CA ILE A 112 6.47 -4.00 -11.25
C ILE A 112 5.29 -3.05 -11.06
N SER A 113 5.48 -1.76 -11.31
CA SER A 113 4.46 -0.73 -11.15
C SER A 113 4.43 0.20 -12.38
N ARG A 114 3.23 0.63 -12.77
CA ARG A 114 3.01 1.55 -13.90
C ARG A 114 2.82 3.00 -13.47
N ASN A 115 2.50 3.23 -12.22
CA ASN A 115 2.27 4.56 -11.67
C ASN A 115 2.75 4.63 -10.22
N LEU A 116 2.87 5.85 -9.74
CA LEU A 116 3.41 6.14 -8.44
C LEU A 116 2.54 5.61 -7.29
N LEU A 117 1.22 5.64 -7.47
CA LEU A 117 0.27 5.19 -6.44
C LEU A 117 0.36 3.67 -6.23
N ASP A 118 0.39 2.89 -7.31
CA ASP A 118 0.54 1.43 -7.24
C ASP A 118 1.87 1.05 -6.57
N PHE A 119 2.95 1.77 -6.92
CA PHE A 119 4.24 1.60 -6.28
C PHE A 119 4.19 1.87 -4.77
N ALA A 120 3.57 2.99 -4.38
CA ALA A 120 3.44 3.37 -2.98
C ALA A 120 2.67 2.32 -2.16
N GLN A 121 1.56 1.80 -2.68
CA GLN A 121 0.77 0.76 -2.03
C GLN A 121 1.56 -0.54 -1.84
N MET A 122 2.26 -0.98 -2.89
CA MET A 122 3.13 -2.15 -2.82
C MET A 122 4.23 -1.94 -1.77
N TYR A 123 4.88 -0.77 -1.78
CA TYR A 123 5.97 -0.48 -0.86
C TYR A 123 5.51 -0.44 0.60
N GLU A 124 4.33 0.11 0.90
CA GLU A 124 3.76 0.06 2.25
C GLU A 124 3.61 -1.37 2.76
N GLU A 125 3.19 -2.30 1.89
CA GLU A 125 3.12 -3.72 2.24
C GLU A 125 4.51 -4.33 2.48
N LEU A 126 5.48 -4.00 1.64
CA LEU A 126 6.86 -4.47 1.83
C LEU A 126 7.43 -4.00 3.17
N GLN A 127 7.19 -2.75 3.55
CA GLN A 127 7.64 -2.22 4.84
C GLN A 127 7.01 -2.95 6.04
N LYS A 128 5.70 -3.24 5.99
CA LYS A 128 5.00 -3.98 7.05
C LYS A 128 5.62 -5.36 7.30
N HIS A 129 6.23 -5.96 6.28
CA HIS A 129 6.81 -7.29 6.33
C HIS A 129 8.34 -7.28 6.32
N ASN A 130 8.97 -6.12 6.58
CA ASN A 130 10.43 -5.95 6.60
C ASN A 130 11.10 -6.53 5.34
N CYS A 131 10.51 -6.27 4.17
CA CYS A 131 11.01 -6.66 2.87
C CYS A 131 11.53 -5.41 2.14
N SER A 132 12.82 -5.38 1.82
CA SER A 132 13.45 -4.29 1.08
C SER A 132 13.11 -4.38 -0.41
N PHE A 133 12.95 -3.22 -1.06
CA PHE A 133 12.76 -3.15 -2.51
C PHE A 133 14.05 -2.71 -3.20
N VAL A 134 14.42 -3.41 -4.26
CA VAL A 134 15.63 -3.14 -5.03
C VAL A 134 15.32 -3.12 -6.52
N SER A 135 15.70 -2.06 -7.21
CA SER A 135 15.68 -1.97 -8.67
C SER A 135 17.08 -1.81 -9.21
N LYS A 136 17.49 -2.73 -10.11
CA LYS A 136 18.86 -2.79 -10.60
C LYS A 136 19.23 -1.60 -11.49
N VAL A 137 18.38 -1.27 -12.46
CA VAL A 137 18.72 -0.24 -13.47
C VAL A 137 18.73 1.15 -12.88
N GLU A 138 17.74 1.48 -12.04
CA GLU A 138 17.66 2.76 -11.34
C GLU A 138 18.61 2.85 -10.15
N GLN A 139 19.31 1.75 -9.80
CA GLN A 139 20.16 1.65 -8.61
C GLN A 139 19.44 2.07 -7.33
N PHE A 140 18.18 1.69 -7.24
CA PHE A 140 17.29 2.05 -6.14
C PHE A 140 17.20 0.88 -5.15
N ASP A 141 17.63 1.11 -3.92
CA ASP A 141 17.63 0.11 -2.85
C ASP A 141 17.13 0.74 -1.55
N THR A 142 15.95 0.30 -1.11
CA THR A 142 15.31 0.84 0.10
C THR A 142 15.96 0.39 1.41
N SER A 143 16.92 -0.54 1.36
CA SER A 143 17.74 -0.90 2.53
C SER A 143 18.79 0.15 2.84
N THR A 144 19.10 1.06 1.90
CA THR A 144 20.05 2.16 2.08
C THR A 144 19.34 3.41 2.60
N ALA A 145 20.04 4.27 3.34
CA ALA A 145 19.50 5.54 3.83
C ALA A 145 19.04 6.46 2.69
N MET A 146 19.76 6.50 1.58
CA MET A 146 19.38 7.26 0.39
C MET A 146 18.12 6.69 -0.26
N GLY A 147 18.04 5.37 -0.42
CA GLY A 147 16.87 4.70 -0.98
C GLY A 147 15.63 4.89 -0.11
N GLU A 148 15.77 4.83 1.21
CA GLU A 148 14.70 5.13 2.14
C GLU A 148 14.21 6.57 2.02
N ALA A 149 15.11 7.54 1.94
CA ALA A 149 14.76 8.96 1.76
C ALA A 149 14.02 9.18 0.44
N MET A 150 14.50 8.60 -0.66
CA MET A 150 13.84 8.68 -1.97
C MET A 150 12.44 8.07 -1.93
N THR A 151 12.28 6.95 -1.24
CA THR A 151 10.97 6.32 -1.08
C THR A 151 9.99 7.20 -0.32
N ARG A 152 10.43 7.87 0.74
CA ARG A 152 9.58 8.83 1.46
C ARG A 152 9.09 9.95 0.55
N ILE A 153 9.93 10.45 -0.33
CA ILE A 153 9.55 11.45 -1.34
C ILE A 153 8.47 10.89 -2.27
N VAL A 154 8.67 9.67 -2.79
CA VAL A 154 7.69 8.98 -3.65
C VAL A 154 6.34 8.83 -2.94
N LEU A 155 6.33 8.44 -1.67
CA LEU A 155 5.11 8.31 -0.87
C LEU A 155 4.38 9.65 -0.69
N VAL A 156 5.10 10.74 -0.47
CA VAL A 156 4.52 12.10 -0.37
C VAL A 156 3.85 12.50 -1.68
N PHE A 157 4.49 12.25 -2.82
CA PHE A 157 3.90 12.53 -4.13
C PHE A 157 2.66 11.67 -4.40
N ALA A 158 2.66 10.39 -4.03
CA ALA A 158 1.50 9.52 -4.16
C ALA A 158 0.31 10.01 -3.30
N GLU A 159 0.58 10.48 -2.09
CA GLU A 159 -0.43 11.10 -1.21
C GLU A 159 -1.01 12.38 -1.82
N LEU A 160 -0.16 13.23 -2.39
CA LEU A 160 -0.59 14.45 -3.08
C LEU A 160 -1.48 14.12 -4.28
N GLU A 161 -1.09 13.15 -5.12
CA GLU A 161 -1.89 12.70 -6.27
C GLU A 161 -3.27 12.19 -5.83
N ARG A 162 -3.32 11.42 -4.74
CA ARG A 162 -4.58 10.92 -4.16
C ARG A 162 -5.49 12.07 -3.70
N LYS A 163 -4.94 13.08 -3.02
CA LYS A 163 -5.68 14.28 -2.59
C LYS A 163 -6.22 15.08 -3.77
N MET A 164 -5.39 15.35 -4.75
CA MET A 164 -5.81 16.08 -5.97
C MET A 164 -6.91 15.34 -6.72
N THR A 165 -6.84 14.01 -6.78
CA THR A 165 -7.91 13.19 -7.38
C THR A 165 -9.20 13.30 -6.58
N GLY A 166 -9.15 13.25 -5.25
CA GLY A 166 -10.30 13.45 -4.36
C GLY A 166 -10.96 14.81 -4.56
N GLU A 167 -10.18 15.88 -4.61
CA GLU A 167 -10.68 17.25 -4.87
C GLU A 167 -11.36 17.36 -6.23
N ARG A 168 -10.77 16.76 -7.27
CA ARG A 168 -11.34 16.72 -8.62
C ARG A 168 -12.68 15.98 -8.65
N VAL A 169 -12.75 14.82 -7.99
CA VAL A 169 -14.01 14.05 -7.88
C VAL A 169 -15.08 14.87 -7.14
N THR A 170 -14.72 15.50 -6.03
CA THR A 170 -15.64 16.38 -5.28
C THR A 170 -16.16 17.53 -6.15
N ALA A 171 -15.30 18.21 -6.88
CA ALA A 171 -15.68 19.28 -7.78
C ALA A 171 -16.64 18.80 -8.88
N ILE A 172 -16.40 17.62 -9.46
CA ILE A 172 -17.29 17.00 -10.44
C ILE A 172 -18.65 16.68 -9.81
N MET A 173 -18.68 16.11 -8.60
CA MET A 173 -19.92 15.80 -7.89
C MET A 173 -20.74 17.08 -7.58
N PHE A 174 -20.07 18.15 -7.18
CA PHE A 174 -20.70 19.45 -6.98
C PHE A 174 -21.32 20.00 -8.26
N SER A 175 -20.56 20.05 -9.35
CA SER A 175 -21.04 20.50 -10.66
C SER A 175 -22.21 19.65 -11.17
N ARG A 176 -22.21 18.34 -10.90
CA ARG A 176 -23.34 17.46 -11.25
C ARG A 176 -24.56 17.77 -10.40
N ALA A 177 -24.37 18.00 -9.09
CA ALA A 177 -25.48 18.34 -8.18
C ALA A 177 -26.13 19.68 -8.55
N GLU A 178 -25.34 20.71 -8.92
CA GLU A 178 -25.87 21.99 -9.44
C GLU A 178 -26.74 21.83 -10.70
N LYS A 179 -26.43 20.85 -11.53
CA LYS A 179 -27.22 20.49 -12.73
C LYS A 179 -28.38 19.54 -12.41
N GLY A 180 -28.64 19.23 -11.13
CA GLY A 180 -29.71 18.30 -10.74
C GLY A 180 -29.45 16.85 -11.11
N LEU A 181 -28.18 16.49 -11.39
CA LEU A 181 -27.79 15.12 -11.75
C LEU A 181 -27.52 14.27 -10.50
N TRP A 182 -27.98 13.03 -10.53
CA TRP A 182 -27.76 12.08 -9.44
C TRP A 182 -26.31 11.61 -9.36
N ASN A 183 -25.73 11.59 -8.16
CA ASN A 183 -24.34 11.23 -7.91
C ASN A 183 -24.12 9.77 -7.42
N GLY A 184 -25.10 8.88 -7.61
CA GLY A 184 -24.91 7.44 -7.38
C GLY A 184 -25.13 6.97 -5.95
N ALA A 185 -25.76 7.77 -5.06
CA ALA A 185 -26.13 7.31 -3.73
C ALA A 185 -27.27 6.26 -3.80
N PRO A 186 -27.47 5.41 -2.78
CA PRO A 186 -28.64 4.55 -2.69
C PRO A 186 -29.93 5.36 -2.83
N ILE A 187 -30.88 4.84 -3.58
CA ILE A 187 -32.16 5.52 -3.80
C ILE A 187 -32.98 5.46 -2.50
N PRO A 188 -33.45 6.62 -1.97
CA PRO A 188 -34.25 6.64 -0.75
C PRO A 188 -35.59 5.94 -0.96
N ILE A 189 -36.16 5.37 0.12
CA ILE A 189 -37.53 4.86 0.10
C ILE A 189 -38.52 5.96 -0.35
N GLY A 190 -39.50 5.60 -1.17
CA GLY A 190 -40.43 6.52 -1.79
C GLY A 190 -40.04 6.97 -3.21
N TYR A 191 -38.84 6.55 -3.65
CA TYR A 191 -38.32 6.86 -4.97
C TYR A 191 -37.81 5.59 -5.67
N LYS A 192 -37.87 5.60 -7.02
CA LYS A 192 -37.28 4.57 -7.88
C LYS A 192 -36.49 5.20 -9.02
N TRP A 193 -35.55 4.42 -9.54
CA TRP A 193 -34.73 4.86 -10.66
C TRP A 193 -35.55 4.97 -11.94
N SER A 194 -35.41 6.06 -12.67
CA SER A 194 -35.99 6.24 -14.01
C SER A 194 -34.90 6.09 -15.07
N GLU A 195 -35.01 5.07 -15.91
CA GLU A 195 -34.10 4.87 -17.03
C GLU A 195 -34.21 5.98 -18.10
N GLU A 196 -35.40 6.54 -18.28
CA GLU A 196 -35.63 7.62 -19.22
C GLU A 196 -35.02 8.94 -18.73
N LYS A 197 -35.26 9.29 -17.47
CA LYS A 197 -34.83 10.57 -16.88
C LYS A 197 -33.42 10.54 -16.29
N LYS A 198 -32.86 9.34 -16.09
CA LYS A 198 -31.53 9.14 -15.46
C LYS A 198 -31.38 9.77 -14.06
N TYR A 199 -32.49 9.84 -13.31
CA TYR A 199 -32.53 10.23 -11.91
C TYR A 199 -33.68 9.54 -11.17
N PRO A 200 -33.67 9.53 -9.81
CA PRO A 200 -34.77 8.97 -9.03
C PRO A 200 -36.08 9.76 -9.21
N VAL A 201 -37.16 9.06 -9.47
CA VAL A 201 -38.51 9.60 -9.52
C VAL A 201 -39.36 9.03 -8.40
N VAL A 202 -40.43 9.73 -8.02
CA VAL A 202 -41.35 9.26 -6.98
C VAL A 202 -41.92 7.90 -7.37
N ASP A 203 -41.82 6.93 -6.47
CA ASP A 203 -42.58 5.68 -6.54
C ASP A 203 -43.93 5.88 -5.83
N PRO A 204 -45.07 5.80 -6.55
CA PRO A 204 -46.38 6.12 -5.96
C PRO A 204 -46.76 5.21 -4.79
N GLU A 205 -46.35 3.96 -4.81
CA GLU A 205 -46.69 3.02 -3.74
C GLU A 205 -45.85 3.25 -2.50
N GLU A 206 -44.54 3.36 -2.68
CA GLU A 206 -43.63 3.64 -1.54
C GLU A 206 -43.84 5.04 -0.96
N ALA A 207 -44.21 6.01 -1.79
CA ALA A 207 -44.51 7.38 -1.33
C ALA A 207 -45.69 7.44 -0.35
N LYS A 208 -46.67 6.52 -0.45
CA LYS A 208 -47.76 6.39 0.54
C LYS A 208 -47.22 6.05 1.92
N VAL A 209 -46.26 5.11 1.98
CA VAL A 209 -45.63 4.69 3.22
C VAL A 209 -44.81 5.84 3.83
N VAL A 210 -44.06 6.55 3.01
CA VAL A 210 -43.26 7.69 3.46
C VAL A 210 -44.16 8.79 4.02
N ARG A 211 -45.26 9.16 3.34
CA ARG A 211 -46.23 10.15 3.85
C ARG A 211 -46.85 9.70 5.14
N TYR A 212 -47.24 8.43 5.26
CA TYR A 212 -47.81 7.89 6.47
C TYR A 212 -46.81 8.01 7.66
N ILE A 213 -45.52 7.72 7.42
CA ILE A 213 -44.48 7.84 8.45
C ILE A 213 -44.34 9.30 8.92
N PHE A 214 -44.31 10.25 7.97
CA PHE A 214 -44.21 11.68 8.31
C PHE A 214 -45.46 12.17 9.06
N ASP A 215 -46.67 11.81 8.63
CA ASP A 215 -47.90 12.18 9.30
C ASP A 215 -47.99 11.61 10.71
N ARG A 216 -47.55 10.36 10.91
CA ARG A 216 -47.45 9.73 12.24
C ARG A 216 -46.40 10.40 13.08
N TYR A 217 -45.25 10.72 12.55
CA TYR A 217 -44.20 11.43 13.29
C TYR A 217 -44.68 12.80 13.80
N ILE A 218 -45.32 13.57 12.93
CA ILE A 218 -45.88 14.89 13.31
C ILE A 218 -46.91 14.73 14.43
N SER A 219 -47.78 13.72 14.35
CA SER A 219 -48.86 13.50 15.33
C SER A 219 -48.33 12.95 16.67
N LEU A 220 -47.24 12.17 16.65
CA LEU A 220 -46.71 11.50 17.85
C LEU A 220 -45.47 12.17 18.42
N GLU A 221 -44.86 13.11 17.67
CA GLU A 221 -43.62 13.85 18.01
C GLU A 221 -42.45 12.93 18.43
N SER A 222 -42.47 11.67 17.95
CA SER A 222 -41.46 10.67 18.33
C SER A 222 -41.28 9.61 17.25
N ALA A 223 -40.03 9.45 16.77
CA ALA A 223 -39.66 8.40 15.83
C ALA A 223 -39.84 6.98 16.41
N LEU A 224 -39.58 6.79 17.71
CA LEU A 224 -39.75 5.50 18.39
C LEU A 224 -41.19 5.06 18.43
N LYS A 225 -42.16 5.98 18.58
CA LYS A 225 -43.59 5.67 18.57
C LYS A 225 -44.16 5.38 17.19
N VAL A 226 -43.46 5.78 16.13
CA VAL A 226 -43.83 5.48 14.74
C VAL A 226 -43.45 4.05 14.35
N SER A 227 -42.41 3.49 14.97
CA SER A 227 -41.89 2.16 14.65
C SER A 227 -42.65 0.99 15.29
N TYR A 228 -43.65 1.29 16.17
CA TYR A 228 -44.59 0.35 16.76
C TYR A 228 -46.00 0.58 16.14
#